data_b6f8e39f3e19b2b3a5f32eed6fc154f0
#
_entry.id   b6f8e39f3e19b2b3a5f32eed6fc154f0
#
_cell.length_a   1.000
_cell.length_b   1.000
_cell.length_c   1.000
_cell.angle_alpha   90.00
_cell.angle_beta   90.00
_cell.angle_gamma   90.00
#
_symmetry.space_group_name_H-M   'P 1'
#
loop_
_entity.id
_entity.type
_entity.pdbx_description
1 polymer ?
#
loop_
_entity_poly.entity_id
_entity_poly.type
_entity_poly.pdbx_seq_one_letter_code
_entity_poly.pdbx_strand_id
1 'polypeptide(L)'
;MWGGKSVLFLMATELEYGEHLKKLIKPHIIGVGPIEAAINTTKILSAMKNENRLPDLVVSLGSSGSQKLKQTEVYQVSSVSWRDMDATVLGVEKGVTPFVDLPATVEMPTLIPDFPSASLSTGGNVVSGDGYKNIKTDMVDMETYAVLRSCQTFNVPLFGLRGISDGQKELEHAMDWRQYLHIVDEKLANALMLLDKVMEHPEK
;
A
#
# COMPACT_ATOMS: atom_id res chain seq x y z
N MET A 1 -15.92 7.09 11.89
CA MET A 1 -14.98 6.58 12.91
C MET A 1 -14.84 5.09 12.68
N TRP A 2 -13.64 4.54 12.75
CA TRP A 2 -13.32 3.13 12.58
C TRP A 2 -12.72 2.63 13.89
N GLY A 3 -13.36 1.66 14.55
CA GLY A 3 -12.97 1.24 15.89
C GLY A 3 -12.75 2.39 16.87
N GLY A 4 -13.57 3.44 16.79
CA GLY A 4 -13.44 4.65 17.58
C GLY A 4 -12.32 5.62 17.18
N LYS A 5 -11.51 5.31 16.14
CA LYS A 5 -10.39 6.12 15.66
C LYS A 5 -10.73 6.90 14.40
N SER A 6 -10.02 8.00 14.18
CA SER A 6 -10.03 8.76 12.92
C SER A 6 -9.11 8.08 11.92
N VAL A 7 -9.66 7.58 10.81
CA VAL A 7 -8.90 6.85 9.77
C VAL A 7 -8.99 7.59 8.45
N LEU A 8 -7.84 7.79 7.81
CA LEU A 8 -7.72 8.31 6.45
C LEU A 8 -7.47 7.15 5.48
N PHE A 9 -8.38 6.95 4.53
CA PHE A 9 -8.24 5.94 3.48
C PHE A 9 -7.65 6.54 2.22
N LEU A 10 -6.65 5.86 1.65
CA LEU A 10 -5.95 6.27 0.43
C LEU A 10 -5.99 5.14 -0.60
N MET A 11 -6.25 5.50 -1.86
CA MET A 11 -6.16 4.59 -3.01
C MET A 11 -5.48 5.32 -4.17
N ALA A 12 -4.80 4.58 -5.06
CA ALA A 12 -4.09 5.17 -6.18
C ALA A 12 -5.04 5.71 -7.25
N THR A 13 -6.12 4.99 -7.53
CA THR A 13 -7.02 5.27 -8.65
C THR A 13 -8.46 4.88 -8.35
N GLU A 14 -9.42 5.60 -8.94
CA GLU A 14 -10.85 5.26 -8.92
C GLU A 14 -11.14 3.86 -9.52
N LEU A 15 -10.27 3.34 -10.38
CA LEU A 15 -10.46 2.04 -11.01
C LEU A 15 -10.41 0.86 -10.02
N GLU A 16 -9.75 1.04 -8.89
CA GLU A 16 -9.65 0.05 -7.81
C GLU A 16 -10.77 0.20 -6.77
N TYR A 17 -11.52 1.29 -6.81
CA TYR A 17 -12.58 1.62 -5.86
C TYR A 17 -13.92 1.10 -6.36
N GLY A 18 -14.20 -0.16 -6.05
CA GLY A 18 -15.38 -0.88 -6.51
C GLY A 18 -16.59 -0.74 -5.59
N GLU A 19 -17.63 -1.49 -5.92
CA GLU A 19 -18.96 -1.36 -5.28
C GLU A 19 -18.99 -1.84 -3.81
N HIS A 20 -18.07 -2.73 -3.40
CA HIS A 20 -17.99 -3.19 -2.02
C HIS A 20 -17.32 -2.15 -1.13
N LEU A 21 -16.19 -1.59 -1.57
CA LEU A 21 -15.49 -0.52 -0.84
C LEU A 21 -16.33 0.76 -0.77
N LYS A 22 -17.07 1.13 -1.82
CA LYS A 22 -17.97 2.30 -1.82
C LYS A 22 -19.04 2.27 -0.74
N LYS A 23 -19.43 1.09 -0.27
CA LYS A 23 -20.39 0.94 0.84
C LYS A 23 -19.77 1.20 2.21
N LEU A 24 -18.45 1.14 2.33
CA LEU A 24 -17.75 1.18 3.61
C LEU A 24 -16.95 2.47 3.82
N ILE A 25 -16.29 2.96 2.79
CA ILE A 25 -15.32 4.06 2.90
C ILE A 25 -15.49 5.06 1.75
N LYS A 26 -14.89 6.23 1.95
CA LYS A 26 -14.64 7.22 0.88
C LYS A 26 -13.15 7.55 0.88
N PRO A 27 -12.33 6.90 0.05
CA PRO A 27 -10.91 7.14 0.02
C PRO A 27 -10.57 8.46 -0.68
N HIS A 28 -9.40 9.00 -0.38
CA HIS A 28 -8.76 10.01 -1.22
C HIS A 28 -7.97 9.31 -2.32
N ILE A 29 -8.14 9.75 -3.56
CA ILE A 29 -7.37 9.26 -4.70
C ILE A 29 -6.09 10.06 -4.78
N ILE A 30 -4.96 9.37 -4.67
CA ILE A 30 -3.63 9.99 -4.55
C ILE A 30 -2.81 9.98 -5.83
N GLY A 31 -3.31 9.33 -6.90
CA GLY A 31 -2.60 9.17 -8.17
C GLY A 31 -1.72 7.94 -8.22
N VAL A 32 -1.38 7.54 -9.44
CA VAL A 32 -0.54 6.36 -9.71
C VAL A 32 0.93 6.76 -9.72
N GLY A 33 1.75 5.95 -9.08
CA GLY A 33 3.20 6.11 -9.02
C GLY A 33 3.69 6.88 -7.79
N PRO A 34 4.97 6.70 -7.43
CA PRO A 34 5.50 7.17 -6.15
C PRO A 34 5.51 8.70 -6.02
N ILE A 35 5.67 9.43 -7.11
CA ILE A 35 5.71 10.91 -7.09
C ILE A 35 4.32 11.47 -6.76
N GLU A 36 3.30 11.06 -7.51
CA GLU A 36 1.93 11.54 -7.30
C GLU A 36 1.41 11.14 -5.92
N ALA A 37 1.68 9.89 -5.50
CA ALA A 37 1.31 9.40 -4.18
C ALA A 37 1.95 10.22 -3.06
N ALA A 38 3.25 10.55 -3.15
CA ALA A 38 3.93 11.39 -2.17
C ALA A 38 3.36 12.80 -2.10
N ILE A 39 3.19 13.46 -3.27
CA ILE A 39 2.68 14.83 -3.37
C ILE A 39 1.28 14.92 -2.77
N ASN A 40 0.36 14.06 -3.21
CA ASN A 40 -1.04 14.16 -2.81
C ASN A 40 -1.27 13.72 -1.37
N THR A 41 -0.59 12.67 -0.88
CA THR A 41 -0.63 12.30 0.54
C THR A 41 -0.11 13.43 1.42
N THR A 42 1.02 14.04 1.05
CA THR A 42 1.60 15.16 1.81
C THR A 42 0.65 16.37 1.83
N LYS A 43 0.02 16.71 0.70
CA LYS A 43 -0.98 17.80 0.64
C LYS A 43 -2.17 17.53 1.57
N ILE A 44 -2.71 16.30 1.55
CA ILE A 44 -3.86 15.91 2.39
C ILE A 44 -3.48 16.02 3.87
N LEU A 45 -2.37 15.40 4.28
CA LEU A 45 -1.93 15.41 5.68
C LEU A 45 -1.56 16.82 6.16
N SER A 46 -0.95 17.66 5.29
CA SER A 46 -0.64 19.05 5.60
C SER A 46 -1.91 19.87 5.84
N ALA A 47 -2.92 19.73 4.99
CA ALA A 47 -4.22 20.39 5.19
C ALA A 47 -4.88 19.95 6.49
N MET A 48 -4.91 18.64 6.77
CA MET A 48 -5.47 18.10 8.01
C MET A 48 -4.70 18.58 9.25
N LYS A 49 -3.36 18.69 9.18
CA LYS A 49 -2.53 19.23 10.27
C LYS A 49 -2.87 20.68 10.58
N ASN A 50 -3.04 21.52 9.54
CA ASN A 50 -3.39 22.94 9.71
C ASN A 50 -4.76 23.13 10.36
N GLU A 51 -5.65 22.14 10.23
CA GLU A 51 -6.98 22.11 10.85
C GLU A 51 -7.00 21.34 12.18
N ASN A 52 -5.84 20.93 12.72
CA ASN A 52 -5.71 20.09 13.92
C ASN A 52 -6.55 18.79 13.83
N ARG A 53 -6.59 18.16 12.66
CA ARG A 53 -7.39 16.95 12.35
C ARG A 53 -6.56 15.82 11.76
N LEU A 54 -5.27 15.70 12.15
CA LEU A 54 -4.49 14.55 11.71
C LEU A 54 -5.20 13.24 12.08
N PRO A 55 -5.21 12.22 11.19
CA PRO A 55 -5.82 10.96 11.50
C PRO A 55 -4.97 10.16 12.49
N ASP A 56 -5.62 9.27 13.25
CA ASP A 56 -4.93 8.31 14.12
C ASP A 56 -4.25 7.20 13.32
N LEU A 57 -4.74 6.93 12.10
CA LEU A 57 -4.23 5.91 11.20
C LEU A 57 -4.48 6.30 9.73
N VAL A 58 -3.49 6.07 8.89
CA VAL A 58 -3.68 6.04 7.43
C VAL A 58 -3.78 4.59 6.99
N VAL A 59 -4.80 4.27 6.19
CA VAL A 59 -4.96 2.96 5.55
C VAL A 59 -4.81 3.12 4.04
N SER A 60 -3.77 2.51 3.47
CA SER A 60 -3.54 2.46 2.02
C SER A 60 -4.07 1.15 1.46
N LEU A 61 -4.97 1.25 0.48
CA LEU A 61 -5.65 0.14 -0.17
C LEU A 61 -5.35 0.13 -1.67
N GLY A 62 -5.29 -1.04 -2.27
CA GLY A 62 -5.14 -1.17 -3.71
C GLY A 62 -4.71 -2.54 -4.16
N SER A 63 -4.40 -2.64 -5.45
CA SER A 63 -3.88 -3.86 -6.06
C SER A 63 -2.35 -3.96 -5.95
N SER A 64 -1.83 -5.15 -6.17
CA SER A 64 -0.41 -5.48 -6.25
C SER A 64 -0.18 -6.61 -7.23
N GLY A 65 0.98 -6.60 -7.88
CA GLY A 65 1.45 -7.73 -8.67
C GLY A 65 2.26 -8.72 -7.83
N SER A 66 2.13 -10.02 -8.12
CA SER A 66 2.94 -11.06 -7.49
C SER A 66 3.01 -12.34 -8.33
N GLN A 67 4.21 -12.92 -8.44
CA GLN A 67 4.38 -14.30 -8.95
C GLN A 67 4.37 -15.36 -7.85
N LYS A 68 4.47 -14.96 -6.58
CA LYS A 68 4.61 -15.87 -5.44
C LYS A 68 3.28 -16.10 -4.72
N LEU A 69 2.46 -15.05 -4.63
CA LEU A 69 1.22 -15.06 -3.87
C LEU A 69 0.02 -15.45 -4.72
N LYS A 70 -1.02 -15.95 -4.06
CA LYS A 70 -2.23 -16.38 -4.75
C LYS A 70 -3.01 -15.20 -5.29
N GLN A 71 -3.28 -15.23 -6.59
CA GLN A 71 -4.08 -14.20 -7.26
C GLN A 71 -5.46 -14.06 -6.63
N THR A 72 -5.97 -12.85 -6.59
CA THR A 72 -7.21 -12.40 -5.93
C THR A 72 -7.21 -12.45 -4.39
N GLU A 73 -6.19 -13.00 -3.72
CA GLU A 73 -6.12 -12.92 -2.26
C GLU A 73 -5.60 -11.57 -1.78
N VAL A 74 -5.97 -11.20 -0.55
CA VAL A 74 -5.58 -9.94 0.11
C VAL A 74 -4.55 -10.23 1.20
N TYR A 75 -3.56 -9.38 1.29
CA TYR A 75 -2.48 -9.45 2.27
C TYR A 75 -2.32 -8.09 2.96
N GLN A 76 -2.04 -8.10 4.27
CA GLN A 76 -1.52 -6.92 4.94
C GLN A 76 -0.01 -6.79 4.66
N VAL A 77 0.44 -5.56 4.46
CA VAL A 77 1.85 -5.27 4.17
C VAL A 77 2.65 -5.36 5.46
N SER A 78 3.58 -6.32 5.55
CA SER A 78 4.45 -6.50 6.72
C SER A 78 5.71 -5.65 6.66
N SER A 79 6.19 -5.36 5.46
CA SER A 79 7.35 -4.49 5.24
C SER A 79 7.32 -3.88 3.85
N VAL A 80 7.97 -2.74 3.67
CA VAL A 80 8.08 -2.08 2.37
C VAL A 80 9.49 -1.59 2.09
N SER A 81 9.91 -1.71 0.81
CA SER A 81 11.18 -1.19 0.31
C SER A 81 10.98 -0.36 -0.97
N TRP A 82 11.93 0.52 -1.28
CA TRP A 82 11.93 1.28 -2.54
C TRP A 82 12.87 0.62 -3.55
N ARG A 83 12.32 -0.21 -4.46
CA ARG A 83 13.11 -1.04 -5.39
C ARG A 83 13.92 -0.25 -6.42
N ASP A 84 13.52 0.99 -6.74
CA ASP A 84 14.19 1.82 -7.75
C ASP A 84 15.35 2.64 -7.16
N MET A 85 15.46 2.71 -5.82
CA MET A 85 16.56 3.43 -5.18
C MET A 85 17.84 2.62 -5.28
N ASP A 86 18.76 3.09 -6.10
CA ASP A 86 20.05 2.46 -6.30
C ASP A 86 21.18 3.50 -6.28
N ALA A 87 21.86 3.60 -5.16
CA ALA A 87 23.05 4.41 -4.96
C ALA A 87 24.29 3.55 -4.68
N THR A 88 24.31 2.31 -5.14
CA THR A 88 25.40 1.34 -4.91
C THR A 88 26.73 1.82 -5.45
N VAL A 89 26.75 2.61 -6.52
CA VAL A 89 27.96 3.26 -7.05
C VAL A 89 28.63 4.19 -6.02
N LEU A 90 27.89 4.69 -5.03
CA LEU A 90 28.39 5.51 -3.92
C LEU A 90 28.73 4.67 -2.68
N GLY A 91 28.69 3.34 -2.77
CA GLY A 91 28.91 2.44 -1.65
C GLY A 91 27.73 2.31 -0.69
N VAL A 92 26.54 2.77 -1.09
CA VAL A 92 25.30 2.68 -0.30
C VAL A 92 24.54 1.42 -0.69
N GLU A 93 23.94 0.73 0.27
CA GLU A 93 23.11 -0.44 0.01
C GLU A 93 21.92 -0.07 -0.90
N LYS A 94 21.57 -0.97 -1.84
CA LYS A 94 20.40 -0.79 -2.70
C LYS A 94 19.13 -0.69 -1.87
N GLY A 95 18.28 0.29 -2.17
CA GLY A 95 17.06 0.61 -1.43
C GLY A 95 17.27 1.67 -0.34
N VAL A 96 18.51 1.94 0.08
CA VAL A 96 18.81 2.99 1.05
C VAL A 96 18.93 4.33 0.34
N THR A 97 18.17 5.33 0.79
CA THR A 97 18.30 6.70 0.33
C THR A 97 19.47 7.37 1.05
N PRO A 98 20.53 7.84 0.34
CA PRO A 98 21.64 8.53 0.96
C PRO A 98 21.19 9.71 1.84
N PHE A 99 21.85 9.89 2.98
CA PHE A 99 21.58 10.97 3.96
C PHE A 99 20.19 10.94 4.62
N VAL A 100 19.46 9.85 4.44
CA VAL A 100 18.19 9.59 5.15
C VAL A 100 18.42 8.41 6.10
N ASP A 101 18.13 8.61 7.39
CA ASP A 101 18.27 7.57 8.42
C ASP A 101 17.09 6.58 8.35
N LEU A 102 17.08 5.77 7.31
CA LEU A 102 16.13 4.68 7.12
C LEU A 102 16.80 3.48 6.48
N PRO A 103 16.45 2.26 6.90
CA PRO A 103 16.92 1.03 6.28
C PRO A 103 16.33 0.86 4.87
N ALA A 104 16.95 -0.02 4.06
CA ALA A 104 16.45 -0.40 2.74
C ALA A 104 15.02 -0.99 2.77
N THR A 105 14.67 -1.66 3.88
CA THR A 105 13.35 -2.22 4.14
C THR A 105 12.82 -1.68 5.46
N VAL A 106 11.61 -1.13 5.43
CA VAL A 106 10.94 -0.57 6.60
C VAL A 106 9.81 -1.50 7.01
N GLU A 107 9.81 -1.95 8.26
CA GLU A 107 8.73 -2.75 8.82
C GLU A 107 7.43 -1.94 8.94
N MET A 108 6.31 -2.61 8.71
CA MET A 108 4.98 -2.02 8.78
C MET A 108 4.12 -2.76 9.82
N PRO A 109 3.19 -2.07 10.47
CA PRO A 109 2.30 -2.72 11.43
C PRO A 109 1.38 -3.72 10.73
N THR A 110 1.27 -4.92 11.29
CA THR A 110 0.27 -5.92 10.95
C THR A 110 -0.83 -5.87 12.01
N LEU A 111 -1.97 -5.28 11.67
CA LEU A 111 -3.01 -4.95 12.65
C LEU A 111 -4.09 -6.00 12.80
N ILE A 112 -4.26 -6.87 11.81
CA ILE A 112 -5.29 -7.92 11.84
C ILE A 112 -4.62 -9.25 12.24
N PRO A 113 -4.90 -9.79 13.45
CA PRO A 113 -4.33 -11.06 13.90
C PRO A 113 -4.68 -12.20 12.93
N ASP A 114 -3.75 -13.13 12.76
CA ASP A 114 -3.89 -14.32 11.91
C ASP A 114 -4.25 -14.03 10.43
N PHE A 115 -4.27 -12.77 10.01
CA PHE A 115 -4.48 -12.40 8.63
C PHE A 115 -3.18 -12.51 7.83
N PRO A 116 -3.23 -13.02 6.58
CA PRO A 116 -2.04 -13.17 5.75
C PRO A 116 -1.27 -11.85 5.60
N SER A 117 0.05 -11.91 5.74
CA SER A 117 0.94 -10.76 5.57
C SER A 117 2.02 -11.06 4.52
N ALA A 118 2.51 -10.02 3.86
CA ALA A 118 3.52 -10.16 2.83
C ALA A 118 4.42 -8.92 2.73
N SER A 119 5.66 -9.15 2.32
CA SER A 119 6.62 -8.08 2.01
C SER A 119 6.33 -7.43 0.66
N LEU A 120 6.56 -6.11 0.56
CA LEU A 120 6.26 -5.33 -0.62
C LEU A 120 7.44 -4.49 -1.07
N SER A 121 7.61 -4.29 -2.38
CA SER A 121 8.48 -3.24 -2.91
C SER A 121 7.75 -2.29 -3.84
N THR A 122 7.93 -1.00 -3.60
CA THR A 122 7.39 0.08 -4.42
C THR A 122 8.39 0.51 -5.48
N GLY A 123 7.91 0.85 -6.67
CA GLY A 123 8.73 1.45 -7.73
C GLY A 123 7.89 2.16 -8.79
N GLY A 124 8.55 2.88 -9.68
CA GLY A 124 7.91 3.72 -10.69
C GLY A 124 7.47 2.99 -11.97
N ASN A 125 7.60 1.67 -12.02
CA ASN A 125 7.25 0.86 -13.18
C ASN A 125 6.32 -0.29 -12.85
N VAL A 126 5.50 -0.68 -13.82
CA VAL A 126 4.74 -1.93 -13.79
C VAL A 126 5.71 -3.09 -13.99
N VAL A 127 5.66 -4.08 -13.10
CA VAL A 127 6.50 -5.30 -13.18
C VAL A 127 5.69 -6.40 -13.87
N SER A 128 6.24 -6.98 -14.94
CA SER A 128 5.63 -8.10 -15.68
C SER A 128 6.70 -9.07 -16.15
N GLY A 129 6.33 -10.33 -16.35
CA GLY A 129 7.18 -11.36 -16.94
C GLY A 129 8.55 -11.45 -16.25
N ASP A 130 9.59 -11.32 -17.05
CA ASP A 130 11.00 -11.39 -16.60
C ASP A 130 11.41 -10.30 -15.60
N GLY A 131 10.65 -9.21 -15.50
CA GLY A 131 10.86 -8.16 -14.49
C GLY A 131 10.82 -8.67 -13.06
N TYR A 132 10.07 -9.75 -12.80
CA TYR A 132 9.98 -10.37 -11.48
C TYR A 132 11.25 -11.11 -11.04
N LYS A 133 12.15 -11.49 -11.96
CA LYS A 133 13.38 -12.24 -11.62
C LYS A 133 14.26 -11.55 -10.58
N ASN A 134 14.22 -10.22 -10.54
CA ASN A 134 15.01 -9.41 -9.61
C ASN A 134 14.20 -8.93 -8.40
N ILE A 135 12.92 -9.29 -8.28
CA ILE A 135 12.07 -8.90 -7.16
C ILE A 135 12.27 -9.90 -6.01
N LYS A 136 12.79 -9.38 -4.89
CA LYS A 136 13.04 -10.18 -3.67
C LYS A 136 11.78 -10.28 -2.80
N THR A 137 10.96 -9.23 -2.77
CA THR A 137 9.71 -9.15 -2.00
C THR A 137 8.64 -10.09 -2.56
N ASP A 138 7.57 -10.27 -1.80
CA ASP A 138 6.47 -11.17 -2.19
C ASP A 138 5.55 -10.51 -3.20
N MET A 139 5.36 -9.19 -3.11
CA MET A 139 4.51 -8.41 -4.01
C MET A 139 5.14 -7.06 -4.37
N VAL A 140 4.59 -6.43 -5.40
CA VAL A 140 5.04 -5.13 -5.91
C VAL A 140 3.88 -4.17 -6.10
N ASP A 141 4.12 -2.89 -5.85
CA ASP A 141 3.19 -1.80 -6.16
C ASP A 141 3.95 -0.55 -6.67
N MET A 142 3.23 0.56 -6.77
CA MET A 142 3.81 1.82 -7.21
C MET A 142 3.66 2.96 -6.18
N GLU A 143 3.05 2.76 -5.01
CA GLU A 143 2.68 3.87 -4.10
C GLU A 143 3.09 3.69 -2.63
N THR A 144 3.07 2.49 -2.08
CA THR A 144 3.12 2.27 -0.61
C THR A 144 4.32 2.93 0.06
N TYR A 145 5.53 2.83 -0.52
CA TYR A 145 6.72 3.45 0.08
C TYR A 145 6.59 4.98 0.11
N ALA A 146 6.04 5.59 -0.95
CA ALA A 146 5.84 7.02 -1.03
C ALA A 146 4.81 7.51 0.00
N VAL A 147 3.72 6.77 0.18
CA VAL A 147 2.71 7.02 1.23
C VAL A 147 3.34 6.90 2.61
N LEU A 148 4.13 5.84 2.86
CA LEU A 148 4.85 5.67 4.13
C LEU A 148 5.73 6.88 4.44
N ARG A 149 6.54 7.33 3.48
CA ARG A 149 7.42 8.49 3.65
C ARG A 149 6.65 9.76 3.99
N SER A 150 5.52 9.97 3.34
CA SER A 150 4.63 11.08 3.66
C SER A 150 4.07 10.96 5.08
N CYS A 151 3.55 9.79 5.47
CA CYS A 151 3.01 9.55 6.81
C CYS A 151 4.05 9.77 7.91
N GLN A 152 5.29 9.30 7.71
CA GLN A 152 6.40 9.50 8.65
C GLN A 152 6.70 10.99 8.90
N THR A 153 6.56 11.86 7.87
CA THR A 153 6.77 13.30 8.01
C THR A 153 5.77 13.96 8.97
N PHE A 154 4.60 13.35 9.14
CA PHE A 154 3.55 13.84 10.04
C PHE A 154 3.42 13.01 11.33
N ASN A 155 4.27 12.00 11.54
CA ASN A 155 4.18 11.05 12.66
C ASN A 155 2.82 10.33 12.72
N VAL A 156 2.23 10.01 11.57
CA VAL A 156 0.98 9.25 11.46
C VAL A 156 1.31 7.82 11.05
N PRO A 157 0.80 6.80 11.75
CA PRO A 157 1.03 5.40 11.37
C PRO A 157 0.33 5.06 10.05
N LEU A 158 0.97 4.18 9.26
CA LEU A 158 0.43 3.64 8.01
C LEU A 158 0.15 2.15 8.18
N PHE A 159 -1.02 1.71 7.74
CA PHE A 159 -1.37 0.31 7.53
C PHE A 159 -1.66 0.08 6.04
N GLY A 160 -1.17 -1.02 5.48
CA GLY A 160 -1.32 -1.35 4.07
C GLY A 160 -2.10 -2.65 3.85
N LEU A 161 -3.09 -2.63 2.95
CA LEU A 161 -3.76 -3.82 2.42
C LEU A 161 -3.60 -3.87 0.91
N ARG A 162 -3.18 -5.02 0.39
CA ARG A 162 -2.98 -5.24 -1.04
C ARG A 162 -3.66 -6.52 -1.51
N GLY A 163 -4.46 -6.41 -2.58
CA GLY A 163 -5.03 -7.55 -3.28
C GLY A 163 -4.21 -7.91 -4.51
N ILE A 164 -3.91 -9.18 -4.73
CA ILE A 164 -3.11 -9.62 -5.87
C ILE A 164 -3.95 -9.61 -7.13
N SER A 165 -3.69 -8.66 -8.02
CA SER A 165 -4.41 -8.50 -9.30
C SER A 165 -3.76 -9.26 -10.44
N ASP A 166 -2.42 -9.36 -10.46
CA ASP A 166 -1.63 -9.83 -11.59
C ASP A 166 -0.28 -10.42 -11.16
N GLY A 167 0.54 -10.78 -12.13
CA GLY A 167 1.91 -11.27 -11.95
C GLY A 167 2.09 -12.76 -12.24
N GLN A 168 1.03 -13.59 -12.18
CA GLN A 168 1.12 -15.02 -12.51
C GLN A 168 1.23 -15.27 -14.02
N LYS A 169 0.72 -14.34 -14.83
CA LYS A 169 0.86 -14.32 -16.30
C LYS A 169 1.47 -13.00 -16.73
N GLU A 170 2.10 -12.99 -17.88
CA GLU A 170 2.53 -11.73 -18.50
C GLU A 170 1.33 -10.84 -18.79
N LEU A 171 1.51 -9.54 -18.60
CA LEU A 171 0.53 -8.54 -18.99
C LEU A 171 0.74 -8.25 -20.50
N GLU A 172 -0.20 -8.66 -21.31
CA GLU A 172 -0.18 -8.44 -22.76
C GLU A 172 -0.90 -7.14 -23.15
N HIS A 173 -1.87 -6.73 -22.32
CA HIS A 173 -2.67 -5.53 -22.54
C HIS A 173 -2.81 -4.69 -21.28
N ALA A 174 -2.96 -3.38 -21.45
CA ALA A 174 -3.15 -2.43 -20.35
C ALA A 174 -4.38 -2.70 -19.46
N MET A 175 -5.28 -3.61 -19.86
CA MET A 175 -6.49 -3.95 -19.14
C MET A 175 -6.39 -5.25 -18.35
N ASP A 176 -5.31 -6.02 -18.51
CA ASP A 176 -5.21 -7.37 -17.93
C ASP A 176 -5.21 -7.34 -16.39
N TRP A 177 -4.54 -6.36 -15.79
CA TRP A 177 -4.53 -6.17 -14.34
C TRP A 177 -5.92 -5.86 -13.76
N ARG A 178 -6.86 -5.38 -14.57
CA ARG A 178 -8.22 -5.04 -14.14
C ARG A 178 -9.16 -6.24 -14.05
N GLN A 179 -8.79 -7.35 -14.66
CA GLN A 179 -9.68 -8.53 -14.80
C GLN A 179 -10.24 -8.99 -13.44
N TYR A 180 -9.44 -8.89 -12.38
CA TYR A 180 -9.78 -9.41 -11.06
C TYR A 180 -10.08 -8.32 -10.02
N LEU A 181 -10.10 -7.04 -10.40
CA LEU A 181 -10.30 -5.95 -9.46
C LEU A 181 -11.64 -6.03 -8.71
N HIS A 182 -12.70 -6.56 -9.34
CA HIS A 182 -13.99 -6.75 -8.68
C HIS A 182 -13.93 -7.78 -7.53
N ILE A 183 -13.10 -8.83 -7.65
CA ILE A 183 -12.89 -9.81 -6.58
C ILE A 183 -11.99 -9.21 -5.49
N VAL A 184 -10.96 -8.46 -5.91
CA VAL A 184 -10.06 -7.75 -4.99
C VAL A 184 -10.83 -6.72 -4.16
N ASP A 185 -11.73 -5.96 -4.79
CA ASP A 185 -12.62 -4.99 -4.10
C ASP A 185 -13.45 -5.65 -2.99
N GLU A 186 -14.10 -6.78 -3.28
CA GLU A 186 -14.87 -7.53 -2.27
C GLU A 186 -13.99 -7.99 -1.11
N LYS A 187 -12.81 -8.55 -1.41
CA LYS A 187 -11.91 -9.07 -0.38
C LYS A 187 -11.24 -7.97 0.44
N LEU A 188 -10.90 -6.84 -0.18
CA LEU A 188 -10.43 -5.64 0.54
C LEU A 188 -11.52 -5.12 1.50
N ALA A 189 -12.77 -5.07 1.05
CA ALA A 189 -13.89 -4.68 1.90
C ALA A 189 -14.05 -5.64 3.11
N ASN A 190 -13.94 -6.95 2.88
CA ASN A 190 -13.98 -7.95 3.96
C ASN A 190 -12.80 -7.77 4.95
N ALA A 191 -11.58 -7.51 4.45
CA ALA A 191 -10.42 -7.24 5.30
C ALA A 191 -10.60 -5.95 6.12
N LEU A 192 -11.19 -4.91 5.54
CA LEU A 192 -11.51 -3.68 6.28
C LEU A 192 -12.53 -3.93 7.41
N MET A 193 -13.56 -4.74 7.19
CA MET A 193 -14.51 -5.08 8.25
C MET A 193 -13.85 -5.85 9.40
N LEU A 194 -12.84 -6.67 9.10
CA LEU A 194 -12.03 -7.32 10.14
C LEU A 194 -11.17 -6.30 10.89
N LEU A 195 -10.52 -5.36 10.17
CA LEU A 195 -9.74 -4.30 10.79
C LEU A 195 -10.60 -3.46 11.74
N ASP A 196 -11.81 -3.08 11.34
CA ASP A 196 -12.74 -2.29 12.18
C ASP A 196 -13.04 -3.01 13.49
N LYS A 197 -13.39 -4.29 13.43
CA LYS A 197 -13.64 -5.14 14.61
C LYS A 197 -12.44 -5.23 15.55
N VAL A 198 -11.22 -5.41 15.00
CA VAL A 198 -10.00 -5.48 15.81
C VAL A 198 -9.71 -4.13 16.48
N MET A 199 -9.95 -3.03 15.76
CA MET A 199 -9.76 -1.68 16.33
C MET A 199 -10.80 -1.32 17.40
N GLU A 200 -12.03 -1.88 17.32
CA GLU A 200 -13.05 -1.73 18.37
C GLU A 200 -12.69 -2.50 19.65
N HIS A 201 -12.01 -3.64 19.49
CA HIS A 201 -11.65 -4.54 20.58
C HIS A 201 -10.15 -4.85 20.55
N PRO A 202 -9.26 -3.85 20.79
CA PRO A 202 -7.84 -4.15 20.87
C PRO A 202 -7.63 -5.13 22.03
N GLU A 203 -7.13 -6.31 21.74
CA GLU A 203 -6.85 -7.32 22.77
C GLU A 203 -5.98 -6.69 23.87
N LYS A 204 -6.37 -6.96 25.14
CA LYS A 204 -5.70 -6.46 26.33
C LYS A 204 -4.33 -7.09 26.54
#